data_69f7ee9cbb814143f6e3da66202cc2c6
#
_entry.id   69f7ee9cbb814143f6e3da66202cc2c6
#
_cell.length_a   1.000
_cell.length_b   1.000
_cell.length_c   1.000
_cell.angle_alpha   90.00
_cell.angle_beta   90.00
_cell.angle_gamma   90.00
#
_symmetry.space_group_name_H-M   'P 1'
#
loop_
_entity.id
_entity.type
_entity.pdbx_description
1 polymer ?
#
loop_
_entity_poly.entity_id
_entity_poly.type
_entity_poly.pdbx_seq_one_letter_code
_entity_poly.pdbx_strand_id
1 'polypeptide(L)'
;KSTTEDKKLGFKTLTLSNGAKVVLKKTDYKDNEIQFAATANVGYAALDKADYTFAFMGGMLLNASGLGQFSSNDLEKALAGKQASVAYTVTPFKHGLSGNSTPKDIETLMQLIYLKMTALSKDEKSAANLLSTIKTALANQSKNPEMVYQDSLQSTIYMGNKMARIPKTEDLDAVNYDRVLELGKQMFTNAKDFTFFFVGNYDEATLLPLIEQYIASIPSKGAKLKNKAIPVATGEVKNIFTKSMENPMSQVTEIWYAKTPYTLQTSVLADISARLLQMDYLRNIREKLSAAYHAGAEASMELDWDGQLALSLTGSAQLNPEKLD
;
A
#
# COMPACT_ATOMS: atom_id res chain seq x y z
N LYS A 1 -1.17 -31.59 -0.15
CA LYS A 1 -2.03 -30.71 0.66
C LYS A 1 -1.82 -31.03 2.13
N SER A 2 -1.63 -30.01 2.94
CA SER A 2 -1.60 -30.13 4.41
C SER A 2 -2.53 -29.08 5.01
N THR A 3 -3.15 -29.43 6.13
CA THR A 3 -3.99 -28.50 6.90
C THR A 3 -3.43 -28.41 8.31
N THR A 4 -3.27 -27.19 8.81
CA THR A 4 -2.93 -26.92 10.21
C THR A 4 -3.99 -26.01 10.82
N GLU A 5 -4.22 -26.14 12.12
CA GLU A 5 -5.19 -25.34 12.84
C GLU A 5 -4.53 -24.65 14.04
N ASP A 6 -4.72 -23.34 14.14
CA ASP A 6 -4.40 -22.58 15.34
C ASP A 6 -5.66 -22.42 16.19
N LYS A 7 -5.78 -23.27 17.21
CA LYS A 7 -6.95 -23.27 18.10
C LYS A 7 -7.06 -22.01 18.96
N LYS A 8 -5.94 -21.35 19.27
CA LYS A 8 -5.92 -20.13 20.09
C LYS A 8 -6.47 -18.92 19.33
N LEU A 9 -6.11 -18.81 18.08
CA LEU A 9 -6.53 -17.70 17.21
C LEU A 9 -7.76 -18.05 16.34
N GLY A 10 -8.15 -19.34 16.31
CA GLY A 10 -9.35 -19.83 15.63
C GLY A 10 -9.26 -19.70 14.11
N PHE A 11 -8.12 -20.08 13.51
CA PHE A 11 -7.99 -20.13 12.06
C PHE A 11 -7.36 -21.44 11.57
N LYS A 12 -7.64 -21.80 10.32
CA LYS A 12 -7.03 -22.93 9.61
C LYS A 12 -6.09 -22.42 8.53
N THR A 13 -4.97 -23.10 8.32
CA THR A 13 -4.06 -22.85 7.19
C THR A 13 -4.00 -24.07 6.30
N LEU A 14 -4.31 -23.89 5.02
CA LEU A 14 -4.18 -24.89 3.98
C LEU A 14 -2.92 -24.59 3.17
N THR A 15 -2.11 -25.61 2.87
CA THR A 15 -1.06 -25.52 1.87
C THR A 15 -1.52 -26.28 0.62
N LEU A 16 -1.64 -25.57 -0.49
CA LEU A 16 -2.15 -26.09 -1.76
C LEU A 16 -1.04 -26.78 -2.57
N SER A 17 -1.44 -27.56 -3.59
CA SER A 17 -0.50 -28.29 -4.45
C SER A 17 0.44 -27.39 -5.25
N ASN A 18 0.01 -26.16 -5.58
CA ASN A 18 0.81 -25.14 -6.25
C ASN A 18 1.72 -24.35 -5.29
N GLY A 19 1.74 -24.67 -3.99
CA GLY A 19 2.56 -24.03 -2.98
C GLY A 19 1.92 -22.79 -2.31
N ALA A 20 0.78 -22.33 -2.79
CA ALA A 20 0.04 -21.24 -2.14
C ALA A 20 -0.44 -21.64 -0.74
N LYS A 21 -0.47 -20.69 0.18
CA LYS A 21 -1.07 -20.84 1.50
C LYS A 21 -2.42 -20.17 1.54
N VAL A 22 -3.41 -20.80 2.17
CA VAL A 22 -4.74 -20.21 2.37
C VAL A 22 -5.07 -20.26 3.85
N VAL A 23 -5.32 -19.10 4.43
CA VAL A 23 -5.73 -18.93 5.83
C VAL A 23 -7.22 -18.67 5.86
N LEU A 24 -7.95 -19.48 6.62
CA LEU A 24 -9.39 -19.44 6.75
C LEU A 24 -9.76 -19.11 8.19
N LYS A 25 -10.48 -18.01 8.40
CA LYS A 25 -11.04 -17.66 9.71
C LYS A 25 -12.52 -17.34 9.59
N LYS A 26 -13.35 -18.31 10.03
CA LYS A 26 -14.80 -18.10 10.09
C LYS A 26 -15.13 -17.16 11.25
N THR A 27 -15.97 -16.16 10.97
CA THR A 27 -16.50 -15.21 11.96
C THR A 27 -17.99 -14.98 11.72
N ASP A 28 -18.70 -14.57 12.74
CA ASP A 28 -20.13 -14.22 12.75
C ASP A 28 -20.38 -12.72 13.00
N TYR A 29 -19.34 -11.87 12.86
CA TYR A 29 -19.48 -10.43 13.10
C TYR A 29 -20.42 -9.74 12.12
N LYS A 30 -20.49 -10.25 10.88
CA LYS A 30 -21.41 -9.79 9.84
C LYS A 30 -21.89 -10.98 9.00
N ASP A 31 -23.17 -11.12 8.85
CA ASP A 31 -23.79 -12.27 8.17
C ASP A 31 -23.49 -12.30 6.66
N ASN A 32 -23.35 -11.14 6.02
CA ASN A 32 -23.22 -10.98 4.58
C ASN A 32 -21.86 -10.43 4.14
N GLU A 33 -20.79 -10.75 4.88
CA GLU A 33 -19.47 -10.25 4.53
C GLU A 33 -18.40 -11.34 4.61
N ILE A 34 -17.59 -11.43 3.56
CA ILE A 34 -16.35 -12.18 3.51
C ILE A 34 -15.27 -11.22 3.06
N GLN A 35 -14.30 -10.95 3.92
CA GLN A 35 -13.11 -10.17 3.60
C GLN A 35 -12.06 -11.07 2.98
N PHE A 36 -11.41 -10.57 1.96
CA PHE A 36 -10.36 -11.27 1.22
C PHE A 36 -9.09 -10.42 1.16
N ALA A 37 -7.95 -11.07 1.36
CA ALA A 37 -6.64 -10.53 1.02
C ALA A 37 -5.73 -11.63 0.50
N ALA A 38 -4.85 -11.31 -0.43
CA ALA A 38 -3.72 -12.14 -0.80
C ALA A 38 -2.45 -11.30 -0.73
N THR A 39 -1.40 -11.78 -0.08
CA THR A 39 -0.20 -10.99 0.15
C THR A 39 1.06 -11.78 -0.19
N ALA A 40 1.94 -11.17 -0.96
CA ALA A 40 3.33 -11.58 -1.18
C ALA A 40 4.27 -10.57 -0.52
N ASN A 41 5.33 -11.06 0.16
CA ASN A 41 6.29 -10.22 0.89
C ASN A 41 7.40 -9.66 -0.01
N VAL A 42 7.01 -9.19 -1.17
CA VAL A 42 7.86 -8.51 -2.16
C VAL A 42 7.04 -7.37 -2.74
N GLY A 43 7.61 -6.20 -2.88
CA GLY A 43 6.95 -5.04 -3.45
C GLY A 43 7.74 -4.40 -4.60
N TYR A 44 7.41 -3.16 -4.94
CA TYR A 44 8.09 -2.46 -6.03
C TYR A 44 9.56 -2.16 -5.70
N ALA A 45 10.00 -2.23 -4.45
CA ALA A 45 11.41 -2.11 -4.08
C ALA A 45 12.30 -3.24 -4.67
N ALA A 46 11.70 -4.32 -5.14
CA ALA A 46 12.41 -5.39 -5.85
C ALA A 46 12.73 -5.03 -7.31
N LEU A 47 12.04 -4.06 -7.89
CA LEU A 47 12.17 -3.66 -9.28
C LEU A 47 13.46 -2.86 -9.53
N ASP A 48 13.80 -2.68 -10.78
CA ASP A 48 14.93 -1.85 -11.14
C ASP A 48 14.57 -0.36 -11.08
N LYS A 49 15.58 0.48 -10.83
CA LYS A 49 15.37 1.94 -10.73
C LYS A 49 14.79 2.55 -12.03
N ALA A 50 14.97 1.90 -13.16
CA ALA A 50 14.38 2.31 -14.44
C ALA A 50 12.85 2.17 -14.44
N ASP A 51 12.32 1.23 -13.65
CA ASP A 51 10.89 0.96 -13.53
C ASP A 51 10.21 1.82 -12.42
N TYR A 52 10.82 2.95 -12.04
CA TYR A 52 10.33 3.80 -10.94
C TYR A 52 8.88 4.26 -11.10
N THR A 53 8.38 4.38 -12.33
CA THR A 53 7.00 4.76 -12.60
C THR A 53 5.99 3.73 -12.09
N PHE A 54 6.42 2.46 -11.95
CA PHE A 54 5.60 1.41 -11.36
C PHE A 54 5.32 1.66 -9.87
N ALA A 55 6.23 2.33 -9.14
CA ALA A 55 6.06 2.60 -7.73
C ALA A 55 4.80 3.45 -7.43
N PHE A 56 4.49 4.42 -8.29
CA PHE A 56 3.33 5.31 -8.09
C PHE A 56 2.16 5.02 -9.03
N MET A 57 2.38 4.43 -10.20
CA MET A 57 1.31 4.15 -11.17
C MET A 57 0.95 2.66 -11.28
N GLY A 58 1.84 1.74 -10.85
CA GLY A 58 1.65 0.31 -11.06
C GLY A 58 0.31 -0.19 -10.54
N GLY A 59 0.02 -0.02 -9.27
CA GLY A 59 -1.25 -0.47 -8.68
C GLY A 59 -2.48 0.15 -9.33
N MET A 60 -2.43 1.45 -9.66
CA MET A 60 -3.55 2.16 -10.30
C MET A 60 -3.79 1.68 -11.72
N LEU A 61 -2.74 1.54 -12.53
CA LEU A 61 -2.87 1.06 -13.91
C LEU A 61 -3.30 -0.40 -13.98
N LEU A 62 -2.78 -1.26 -13.09
CA LEU A 62 -3.23 -2.65 -13.01
C LEU A 62 -4.73 -2.73 -12.66
N ASN A 63 -5.23 -1.85 -11.80
CA ASN A 63 -6.66 -1.80 -11.48
C ASN A 63 -7.53 -1.21 -12.61
N ALA A 64 -6.98 -0.33 -13.44
CA ALA A 64 -7.63 0.22 -14.62
C ALA A 64 -7.51 -0.70 -15.85
N SER A 65 -6.76 -1.80 -15.75
CA SER A 65 -6.55 -2.75 -16.84
C SER A 65 -7.71 -3.71 -17.00
N GLY A 66 -7.80 -4.34 -18.17
CA GLY A 66 -8.77 -5.38 -18.48
C GLY A 66 -8.41 -6.73 -17.87
N LEU A 67 -9.36 -7.65 -17.87
CA LEU A 67 -9.20 -9.04 -17.45
C LEU A 67 -9.73 -9.98 -18.54
N GLY A 68 -8.86 -10.81 -19.11
CA GLY A 68 -9.21 -11.69 -20.22
C GLY A 68 -9.66 -10.88 -21.44
N GLN A 69 -10.94 -11.08 -21.84
CA GLN A 69 -11.55 -10.35 -22.96
C GLN A 69 -12.33 -9.09 -22.49
N PHE A 70 -12.46 -8.89 -21.19
CA PHE A 70 -13.21 -7.76 -20.65
C PHE A 70 -12.33 -6.52 -20.55
N SER A 71 -12.77 -5.39 -21.11
CA SER A 71 -12.27 -4.08 -20.69
C SER A 71 -12.69 -3.80 -19.24
N SER A 72 -12.07 -2.83 -18.60
CA SER A 72 -12.47 -2.40 -17.25
C SER A 72 -13.96 -2.04 -17.16
N ASN A 73 -14.47 -1.33 -18.16
CA ASN A 73 -15.88 -0.92 -18.24
C ASN A 73 -16.83 -2.11 -18.49
N ASP A 74 -16.45 -3.08 -19.34
CA ASP A 74 -17.27 -4.25 -19.59
C ASP A 74 -17.30 -5.20 -18.40
N LEU A 75 -16.19 -5.28 -17.66
CA LEU A 75 -16.13 -6.02 -16.40
C LEU A 75 -17.08 -5.41 -15.36
N GLU A 76 -17.09 -4.08 -15.22
CA GLU A 76 -18.03 -3.38 -14.33
C GLU A 76 -19.50 -3.69 -14.68
N LYS A 77 -19.83 -3.67 -15.97
CA LYS A 77 -21.18 -4.05 -16.44
C LYS A 77 -21.51 -5.52 -16.16
N ALA A 78 -20.56 -6.42 -16.39
CA ALA A 78 -20.73 -7.85 -16.12
C ALA A 78 -20.92 -8.16 -14.63
N LEU A 79 -20.36 -7.34 -13.76
CA LEU A 79 -20.50 -7.43 -12.31
C LEU A 79 -21.69 -6.68 -11.74
N ALA A 80 -22.52 -6.05 -12.58
CA ALA A 80 -23.70 -5.33 -12.12
C ALA A 80 -24.64 -6.26 -11.32
N GLY A 81 -24.99 -5.85 -10.10
CA GLY A 81 -25.79 -6.65 -9.16
C GLY A 81 -25.03 -7.72 -8.39
N LYS A 82 -23.72 -7.87 -8.58
CA LYS A 82 -22.83 -8.69 -7.77
C LYS A 82 -22.19 -7.86 -6.64
N GLN A 83 -22.05 -8.46 -5.48
CA GLN A 83 -21.35 -7.85 -4.34
C GLN A 83 -20.02 -8.58 -4.14
N ALA A 84 -19.15 -8.48 -5.12
CA ALA A 84 -17.79 -9.01 -5.07
C ALA A 84 -16.84 -8.01 -5.72
N SER A 85 -15.71 -7.76 -5.08
CA SER A 85 -14.67 -6.87 -5.60
C SER A 85 -13.29 -7.41 -5.30
N VAL A 86 -12.33 -7.18 -6.20
CA VAL A 86 -10.91 -7.48 -6.01
C VAL A 86 -10.08 -6.37 -6.63
N ALA A 87 -9.13 -5.81 -5.88
CA ALA A 87 -8.20 -4.80 -6.34
C ALA A 87 -6.75 -5.25 -6.14
N TYR A 88 -5.86 -4.81 -7.04
CA TYR A 88 -4.42 -4.92 -6.85
C TYR A 88 -3.95 -3.93 -5.79
N THR A 89 -3.05 -4.38 -4.93
CA THR A 89 -2.35 -3.55 -3.95
C THR A 89 -0.84 -3.69 -4.17
N VAL A 90 -0.14 -2.56 -4.22
CA VAL A 90 1.31 -2.53 -4.41
C VAL A 90 1.89 -1.51 -3.46
N THR A 91 2.84 -1.95 -2.65
CA THR A 91 3.57 -1.13 -1.68
C THR A 91 5.08 -1.31 -1.88
N PRO A 92 5.94 -0.57 -1.19
CA PRO A 92 7.38 -0.74 -1.33
C PRO A 92 7.85 -2.19 -1.16
N PHE A 93 7.34 -2.90 -0.14
CA PHE A 93 7.86 -4.21 0.27
C PHE A 93 6.85 -5.35 0.17
N LYS A 94 5.63 -5.06 -0.25
CA LYS A 94 4.56 -6.06 -0.43
C LYS A 94 3.75 -5.75 -1.68
N HIS A 95 3.21 -6.79 -2.28
CA HIS A 95 2.13 -6.66 -3.25
C HIS A 95 1.06 -7.71 -2.98
N GLY A 96 -0.12 -7.50 -3.52
CA GLY A 96 -1.21 -8.43 -3.27
C GLY A 96 -2.50 -8.04 -3.93
N LEU A 97 -3.53 -8.73 -3.51
CA LEU A 97 -4.92 -8.46 -3.85
C LEU A 97 -5.68 -8.20 -2.55
N SER A 98 -6.64 -7.30 -2.59
CA SER A 98 -7.60 -7.10 -1.51
C SER A 98 -9.00 -7.02 -2.08
N GLY A 99 -9.99 -7.45 -1.31
CA GLY A 99 -11.36 -7.45 -1.78
C GLY A 99 -12.34 -7.96 -0.74
N ASN A 100 -13.57 -8.06 -1.18
CA ASN A 100 -14.66 -8.56 -0.34
C ASN A 100 -15.73 -9.22 -1.19
N SER A 101 -16.58 -9.98 -0.53
CA SER A 101 -17.77 -10.60 -1.14
C SER A 101 -18.85 -10.85 -0.11
N THR A 102 -20.05 -11.15 -0.58
CA THR A 102 -21.07 -11.83 0.22
C THR A 102 -20.90 -13.35 0.10
N PRO A 103 -21.46 -14.16 1.02
CA PRO A 103 -21.53 -15.62 0.85
C PRO A 103 -22.18 -16.05 -0.47
N LYS A 104 -23.17 -15.30 -0.95
CA LYS A 104 -23.86 -15.54 -2.21
C LYS A 104 -22.97 -15.36 -3.45
N ASP A 105 -22.06 -14.39 -3.42
CA ASP A 105 -21.23 -14.01 -4.56
C ASP A 105 -19.78 -14.48 -4.41
N ILE A 106 -19.52 -15.45 -3.50
CA ILE A 106 -18.16 -15.95 -3.21
C ILE A 106 -17.49 -16.55 -4.45
N GLU A 107 -18.24 -17.22 -5.33
CA GLU A 107 -17.67 -17.74 -6.57
C GLU A 107 -17.26 -16.61 -7.52
N THR A 108 -18.01 -15.51 -7.59
CA THR A 108 -17.61 -14.33 -8.36
C THR A 108 -16.30 -13.73 -7.82
N LEU A 109 -16.11 -13.69 -6.50
CA LEU A 109 -14.84 -13.30 -5.89
C LEU A 109 -13.70 -14.21 -6.37
N MET A 110 -13.88 -15.52 -6.34
CA MET A 110 -12.86 -16.49 -6.77
C MET A 110 -12.51 -16.36 -8.26
N GLN A 111 -13.51 -16.12 -9.12
CA GLN A 111 -13.31 -15.84 -10.53
C GLN A 111 -12.47 -14.57 -10.74
N LEU A 112 -12.76 -13.50 -10.01
CA LEU A 112 -11.99 -12.25 -10.06
C LEU A 112 -10.56 -12.44 -9.59
N ILE A 113 -10.33 -13.19 -8.51
CA ILE A 113 -8.98 -13.52 -8.02
C ILE A 113 -8.21 -14.27 -9.11
N TYR A 114 -8.80 -15.30 -9.69
CA TYR A 114 -8.18 -16.10 -10.74
C TYR A 114 -7.83 -15.25 -11.97
N LEU A 115 -8.77 -14.45 -12.47
CA LEU A 115 -8.55 -13.59 -13.62
C LEU A 115 -7.46 -12.53 -13.36
N LYS A 116 -7.46 -11.90 -12.21
CA LYS A 116 -6.42 -10.91 -11.85
C LYS A 116 -5.04 -11.53 -11.79
N MET A 117 -4.91 -12.77 -11.38
CA MET A 117 -3.62 -13.46 -11.30
C MET A 117 -3.20 -14.15 -12.60
N THR A 118 -4.12 -14.39 -13.55
CA THR A 118 -3.79 -15.20 -14.74
C THR A 118 -4.10 -14.52 -16.08
N ALA A 119 -5.00 -13.54 -16.10
CA ALA A 119 -5.58 -13.02 -17.33
C ALA A 119 -5.56 -11.49 -17.42
N LEU A 120 -4.58 -10.84 -16.79
CA LEU A 120 -4.37 -9.39 -16.90
C LEU A 120 -4.20 -9.00 -18.37
N SER A 121 -5.02 -8.09 -18.87
CA SER A 121 -5.04 -7.65 -20.26
C SER A 121 -5.01 -6.13 -20.39
N LYS A 122 -4.63 -5.64 -21.57
CA LYS A 122 -4.48 -4.23 -21.85
C LYS A 122 -5.86 -3.56 -22.04
N ASP A 123 -6.04 -2.38 -21.43
CA ASP A 123 -7.16 -1.46 -21.68
C ASP A 123 -6.61 -0.05 -21.89
N GLU A 124 -6.25 0.26 -23.14
CA GLU A 124 -5.62 1.55 -23.47
C GLU A 124 -6.49 2.74 -23.14
N LYS A 125 -7.80 2.62 -23.34
CA LYS A 125 -8.73 3.72 -23.09
C LYS A 125 -8.84 4.06 -21.61
N SER A 126 -9.00 3.05 -20.76
CA SER A 126 -9.06 3.23 -19.30
C SER A 126 -7.74 3.75 -18.75
N ALA A 127 -6.60 3.22 -19.23
CA ALA A 127 -5.27 3.68 -18.84
C ALA A 127 -5.01 5.13 -19.25
N ALA A 128 -5.35 5.53 -20.48
CA ALA A 128 -5.17 6.90 -20.95
C ALA A 128 -6.04 7.90 -20.17
N ASN A 129 -7.29 7.54 -19.86
CA ASN A 129 -8.17 8.37 -19.03
C ASN A 129 -7.61 8.54 -17.61
N LEU A 130 -7.11 7.45 -17.00
CA LEU A 130 -6.49 7.50 -15.68
C LEU A 130 -5.27 8.42 -15.68
N LEU A 131 -4.35 8.25 -16.64
CA LEU A 131 -3.14 9.07 -16.75
C LEU A 131 -3.47 10.55 -16.92
N SER A 132 -4.46 10.88 -17.76
CA SER A 132 -4.93 12.26 -17.96
C SER A 132 -5.50 12.86 -16.65
N THR A 133 -6.30 12.09 -15.93
CA THR A 133 -6.87 12.49 -14.64
C THR A 133 -5.79 12.76 -13.60
N ILE A 134 -4.83 11.85 -13.46
CA ILE A 134 -3.71 12.00 -12.52
C ILE A 134 -2.81 13.18 -12.91
N LYS A 135 -2.53 13.37 -14.23
CA LYS A 135 -1.74 14.51 -14.70
C LYS A 135 -2.38 15.84 -14.32
N THR A 136 -3.69 15.96 -14.48
CA THR A 136 -4.45 17.16 -14.07
C THR A 136 -4.41 17.35 -12.55
N ALA A 137 -4.57 16.29 -11.78
CA ALA A 137 -4.50 16.35 -10.31
C ALA A 137 -3.11 16.80 -9.83
N LEU A 138 -2.03 16.24 -10.36
CA LEU A 138 -0.65 16.64 -10.01
C LEU A 138 -0.35 18.09 -10.40
N ALA A 139 -0.81 18.56 -11.56
CA ALA A 139 -0.64 19.95 -11.98
C ALA A 139 -1.34 20.93 -11.02
N ASN A 140 -2.48 20.55 -10.46
CA ASN A 140 -3.17 21.35 -9.46
C ASN A 140 -2.50 21.27 -8.08
N GLN A 141 -2.03 20.11 -7.67
CA GLN A 141 -1.33 19.91 -6.39
C GLN A 141 -0.05 20.77 -6.31
N SER A 142 0.69 20.92 -7.39
CA SER A 142 1.93 21.73 -7.43
C SER A 142 1.71 23.22 -7.07
N LYS A 143 0.46 23.69 -7.12
CA LYS A 143 0.08 25.07 -6.73
C LYS A 143 -0.29 25.18 -5.25
N ASN A 144 -0.58 24.05 -4.58
CA ASN A 144 -0.94 24.03 -3.17
C ASN A 144 0.32 24.07 -2.29
N PRO A 145 0.49 25.07 -1.41
CA PRO A 145 1.66 25.17 -0.53
C PRO A 145 1.89 23.95 0.34
N GLU A 146 0.84 23.33 0.86
CA GLU A 146 0.94 22.10 1.66
C GLU A 146 1.51 20.93 0.83
N MET A 147 1.08 20.77 -0.40
CA MET A 147 1.61 19.72 -1.29
C MET A 147 3.08 19.98 -1.66
N VAL A 148 3.47 21.25 -1.81
CA VAL A 148 4.88 21.61 -2.02
C VAL A 148 5.71 21.29 -0.78
N TYR A 149 5.18 21.52 0.41
CA TYR A 149 5.82 21.13 1.67
C TYR A 149 6.02 19.62 1.75
N GLN A 150 4.99 18.84 1.48
CA GLN A 150 5.05 17.37 1.51
C GLN A 150 6.02 16.81 0.46
N ASP A 151 6.07 17.39 -0.75
CA ASP A 151 7.05 16.99 -1.78
C ASP A 151 8.49 17.29 -1.32
N SER A 152 8.72 18.47 -0.73
CA SER A 152 10.02 18.85 -0.18
C SER A 152 10.44 17.91 0.95
N LEU A 153 9.54 17.60 1.87
CA LEU A 153 9.77 16.70 3.00
C LEU A 153 10.15 15.30 2.50
N GLN A 154 9.34 14.68 1.63
CA GLN A 154 9.61 13.36 1.09
C GLN A 154 10.89 13.33 0.23
N SER A 155 11.11 14.38 -0.58
CA SER A 155 12.35 14.48 -1.36
C SER A 155 13.59 14.56 -0.47
N THR A 156 13.48 15.20 0.70
CA THR A 156 14.57 15.28 1.69
C THR A 156 14.79 13.92 2.34
N ILE A 157 13.74 13.26 2.85
CA ILE A 157 13.81 11.94 3.50
C ILE A 157 14.44 10.91 2.56
N TYR A 158 13.96 10.85 1.32
CA TYR A 158 14.38 9.84 0.35
C TYR A 158 15.47 10.31 -0.63
N MET A 159 16.11 11.46 -0.36
CA MET A 159 17.21 12.01 -1.16
C MET A 159 16.87 12.13 -2.67
N GLY A 160 15.64 12.52 -2.98
CA GLY A 160 15.13 12.64 -4.34
C GLY A 160 14.90 11.31 -5.09
N ASN A 161 14.93 10.17 -4.39
CA ASN A 161 14.69 8.86 -4.98
C ASN A 161 13.31 8.80 -5.66
N LYS A 162 13.28 8.64 -6.98
CA LYS A 162 12.05 8.63 -7.77
C LYS A 162 11.05 7.53 -7.40
N MET A 163 11.51 6.43 -6.81
CA MET A 163 10.64 5.33 -6.36
C MET A 163 9.90 5.63 -5.04
N ALA A 164 10.32 6.67 -4.30
CA ALA A 164 9.81 6.93 -2.96
C ALA A 164 9.31 8.38 -2.76
N ARG A 165 9.71 9.34 -3.61
CA ARG A 165 9.21 10.70 -3.59
C ARG A 165 7.81 10.83 -4.22
N ILE A 166 7.14 11.93 -3.97
CA ILE A 166 5.89 12.27 -4.67
C ILE A 166 6.19 12.42 -6.17
N PRO A 167 5.40 11.76 -7.06
CA PRO A 167 5.60 11.89 -8.51
C PRO A 167 5.30 13.32 -8.99
N LYS A 168 6.02 13.73 -10.02
CA LYS A 168 5.80 15.01 -10.70
C LYS A 168 5.07 14.79 -12.02
N THR A 169 4.54 15.87 -12.61
CA THR A 169 3.80 15.79 -13.87
C THR A 169 4.63 15.16 -14.99
N GLU A 170 5.93 15.48 -15.07
CA GLU A 170 6.85 14.91 -16.06
C GLU A 170 7.15 13.41 -15.86
N ASP A 171 6.98 12.89 -14.64
CA ASP A 171 7.12 11.44 -14.39
C ASP A 171 6.02 10.63 -15.09
N LEU A 172 4.83 11.23 -15.28
CA LEU A 172 3.73 10.57 -16.01
C LEU A 172 4.03 10.41 -17.50
N ASP A 173 4.81 11.32 -18.10
CA ASP A 173 5.22 11.23 -19.49
C ASP A 173 6.22 10.08 -19.71
N ALA A 174 6.88 9.60 -18.65
CA ALA A 174 7.78 8.45 -18.66
C ALA A 174 7.06 7.10 -18.41
N VAL A 175 5.75 7.10 -18.14
CA VAL A 175 5.00 5.87 -17.89
C VAL A 175 4.87 5.05 -19.16
N ASN A 176 5.40 3.82 -19.12
CA ASN A 176 5.20 2.83 -20.17
C ASN A 176 4.19 1.80 -19.72
N TYR A 177 2.98 1.86 -20.25
CA TYR A 177 1.88 0.99 -19.84
C TYR A 177 2.13 -0.49 -20.15
N ASP A 178 2.78 -0.82 -21.29
CA ASP A 178 3.13 -2.20 -21.62
C ASP A 178 4.11 -2.77 -20.58
N ARG A 179 5.09 -1.94 -20.16
CA ARG A 179 6.01 -2.34 -19.10
C ARG A 179 5.33 -2.54 -17.75
N VAL A 180 4.35 -1.70 -17.42
CA VAL A 180 3.54 -1.89 -16.19
C VAL A 180 2.79 -3.22 -16.23
N LEU A 181 2.19 -3.60 -17.37
CA LEU A 181 1.50 -4.88 -17.52
C LEU A 181 2.47 -6.07 -17.43
N GLU A 182 3.66 -5.95 -18.02
CA GLU A 182 4.70 -6.98 -17.93
C GLU A 182 5.14 -7.20 -16.47
N LEU A 183 5.44 -6.14 -15.75
CA LEU A 183 5.80 -6.19 -14.33
C LEU A 183 4.65 -6.74 -13.48
N GLY A 184 3.42 -6.31 -13.75
CA GLY A 184 2.23 -6.85 -13.09
C GLY A 184 2.10 -8.36 -13.28
N LYS A 185 2.22 -8.85 -14.53
CA LYS A 185 2.23 -10.30 -14.80
C LYS A 185 3.36 -11.01 -14.06
N GLN A 186 4.57 -10.44 -14.06
CA GLN A 186 5.71 -11.02 -13.34
C GLN A 186 5.46 -11.13 -11.83
N MET A 187 4.84 -10.13 -11.21
CA MET A 187 4.59 -10.08 -9.77
C MET A 187 3.43 -10.98 -9.35
N PHE A 188 2.35 -11.07 -10.14
CA PHE A 188 1.09 -11.65 -9.68
C PHE A 188 0.85 -13.10 -10.14
N THR A 189 1.59 -13.65 -11.10
CA THR A 189 1.33 -15.00 -11.63
C THR A 189 1.97 -16.16 -10.86
N ASN A 190 2.63 -15.91 -9.74
CA ASN A 190 3.31 -16.95 -8.98
C ASN A 190 2.57 -17.27 -7.65
N ALA A 191 1.61 -18.18 -7.69
CA ALA A 191 0.75 -18.49 -6.55
C ALA A 191 1.50 -18.84 -5.25
N LYS A 192 2.67 -19.51 -5.35
CA LYS A 192 3.46 -19.95 -4.17
C LYS A 192 4.03 -18.80 -3.34
N ASP A 193 4.11 -17.59 -3.91
CA ASP A 193 4.62 -16.42 -3.19
C ASP A 193 3.54 -15.76 -2.32
N PHE A 194 2.27 -16.20 -2.48
CA PHE A 194 1.12 -15.60 -1.80
C PHE A 194 0.61 -16.43 -0.64
N THR A 195 0.18 -15.71 0.39
CA THR A 195 -0.76 -16.21 1.39
C THR A 195 -2.10 -15.53 1.17
N PHE A 196 -3.14 -16.34 0.94
CA PHE A 196 -4.52 -15.91 0.73
C PHE A 196 -5.26 -15.98 2.06
N PHE A 197 -6.04 -14.97 2.39
CA PHE A 197 -6.82 -14.87 3.61
C PHE A 197 -8.29 -14.71 3.28
N PHE A 198 -9.14 -15.53 3.90
CA PHE A 198 -10.59 -15.41 3.87
C PHE A 198 -11.09 -15.32 5.30
N VAL A 199 -11.72 -14.20 5.65
CA VAL A 199 -12.24 -13.93 6.98
C VAL A 199 -13.69 -13.49 6.87
N GLY A 200 -14.60 -14.14 7.58
CA GLY A 200 -16.01 -13.78 7.57
C GLY A 200 -16.96 -14.96 7.63
N ASN A 201 -18.22 -14.71 7.28
CA ASN A 201 -19.27 -15.71 7.34
C ASN A 201 -19.38 -16.51 6.03
N TYR A 202 -18.46 -17.43 5.84
CA TYR A 202 -18.50 -18.36 4.70
C TYR A 202 -18.97 -19.75 5.13
N ASP A 203 -19.56 -20.50 4.18
CA ASP A 203 -19.75 -21.93 4.33
C ASP A 203 -18.52 -22.68 3.83
N GLU A 204 -17.93 -23.51 4.71
CA GLU A 204 -16.68 -24.22 4.40
C GLU A 204 -16.89 -25.28 3.29
N ALA A 205 -18.06 -25.92 3.24
CA ALA A 205 -18.37 -26.90 2.20
C ALA A 205 -18.46 -26.27 0.80
N THR A 206 -18.86 -25.00 0.72
CA THR A 206 -18.88 -24.22 -0.51
C THR A 206 -17.51 -23.64 -0.86
N LEU A 207 -16.77 -23.11 0.14
CA LEU A 207 -15.53 -22.39 -0.09
C LEU A 207 -14.36 -23.30 -0.49
N LEU A 208 -14.24 -24.50 0.13
CA LEU A 208 -13.11 -25.40 -0.12
C LEU A 208 -13.02 -25.87 -1.59
N PRO A 209 -14.11 -26.34 -2.25
CA PRO A 209 -14.06 -26.68 -3.66
C PRO A 209 -13.67 -25.50 -4.56
N LEU A 210 -14.14 -24.27 -4.25
CA LEU A 210 -13.78 -23.07 -5.00
C LEU A 210 -12.29 -22.72 -4.84
N ILE A 211 -11.71 -22.87 -3.64
CA ILE A 211 -10.26 -22.72 -3.43
C ILE A 211 -9.49 -23.72 -4.29
N GLU A 212 -9.93 -24.97 -4.35
CA GLU A 212 -9.30 -26.00 -5.17
C GLU A 212 -9.42 -25.68 -6.67
N GLN A 213 -10.58 -25.22 -7.11
CA GLN A 213 -10.84 -24.90 -8.51
C GLN A 213 -10.07 -23.67 -8.97
N TYR A 214 -10.10 -22.58 -8.22
CA TYR A 214 -9.59 -21.31 -8.66
C TYR A 214 -8.18 -21.02 -8.14
N ILE A 215 -7.89 -21.19 -6.84
CA ILE A 215 -6.59 -20.82 -6.28
C ILE A 215 -5.53 -21.90 -6.54
N ALA A 216 -5.85 -23.18 -6.39
CA ALA A 216 -4.87 -24.24 -6.62
C ALA A 216 -4.51 -24.41 -8.11
N SER A 217 -5.31 -23.87 -9.03
CA SER A 217 -5.05 -23.87 -10.48
C SER A 217 -4.21 -22.68 -10.96
N ILE A 218 -3.97 -21.67 -10.11
CA ILE A 218 -3.08 -20.56 -10.44
C ILE A 218 -1.66 -21.07 -10.62
N PRO A 219 -0.94 -20.72 -11.70
CA PRO A 219 0.43 -21.13 -11.93
C PRO A 219 1.38 -20.75 -10.78
N SER A 220 2.44 -21.54 -10.61
CA SER A 220 3.54 -21.29 -9.67
C SER A 220 4.87 -21.27 -10.41
N LYS A 221 4.95 -20.48 -11.47
CA LYS A 221 6.15 -20.31 -12.28
C LYS A 221 6.53 -18.83 -12.28
N GLY A 222 7.76 -18.53 -11.93
CA GLY A 222 8.25 -17.16 -11.96
C GLY A 222 9.61 -17.03 -11.29
N ALA A 223 10.31 -15.95 -11.61
CA ALA A 223 11.55 -15.59 -10.94
C ALA A 223 11.23 -15.14 -9.50
N LYS A 224 12.08 -15.55 -8.56
CA LYS A 224 11.98 -15.08 -7.18
C LYS A 224 12.49 -13.65 -7.10
N LEU A 225 11.59 -12.70 -6.97
CA LEU A 225 11.93 -11.31 -6.69
C LEU A 225 12.40 -11.17 -5.23
N LYS A 226 13.26 -10.19 -4.97
CA LYS A 226 13.76 -9.87 -3.63
C LYS A 226 13.76 -8.36 -3.45
N ASN A 227 13.14 -7.89 -2.37
CA ASN A 227 13.17 -6.48 -2.01
C ASN A 227 14.60 -5.97 -1.87
N LYS A 228 14.80 -4.74 -2.29
CA LYS A 228 16.03 -3.95 -2.12
C LYS A 228 15.75 -2.84 -1.09
N ALA A 229 16.80 -2.32 -0.49
CA ALA A 229 16.68 -1.17 0.40
C ALA A 229 16.12 0.05 -0.36
N ILE A 230 15.21 0.77 0.27
CA ILE A 230 14.89 2.15 -0.11
C ILE A 230 15.63 3.03 0.91
N PRO A 231 16.79 3.60 0.54
CA PRO A 231 17.58 4.37 1.49
C PRO A 231 16.86 5.65 1.89
N VAL A 232 16.99 6.00 3.16
CA VAL A 232 16.58 7.27 3.73
C VAL A 232 17.82 8.09 4.11
N ALA A 233 17.66 9.41 4.20
CA ALA A 233 18.71 10.30 4.65
C ALA A 233 19.19 9.90 6.06
N THR A 234 20.49 10.02 6.32
CA THR A 234 21.11 9.69 7.59
C THR A 234 21.89 10.88 8.13
N GLY A 235 22.06 10.93 9.46
CA GLY A 235 22.67 12.08 10.13
C GLY A 235 21.69 13.25 10.24
N GLU A 236 22.22 14.41 10.60
CA GLU A 236 21.45 15.64 10.68
C GLU A 236 21.25 16.24 9.28
N VAL A 237 20.01 16.37 8.85
CA VAL A 237 19.64 16.99 7.58
C VAL A 237 18.65 18.12 7.85
N LYS A 238 18.99 19.32 7.42
CA LYS A 238 18.14 20.51 7.57
C LYS A 238 17.72 21.01 6.18
N ASN A 239 16.42 21.13 5.97
CA ASN A 239 15.84 21.70 4.73
C ASN A 239 14.91 22.86 5.12
N ILE A 240 15.19 24.06 4.63
CA ILE A 240 14.38 25.24 4.87
C ILE A 240 14.05 25.87 3.52
N PHE A 241 12.80 26.17 3.29
CA PHE A 241 12.36 26.90 2.10
C PHE A 241 11.17 27.80 2.40
N THR A 242 10.93 28.74 1.53
CA THR A 242 9.78 29.66 1.61
C THR A 242 8.92 29.52 0.36
N LYS A 243 7.62 29.49 0.56
CA LYS A 243 6.62 29.51 -0.52
C LYS A 243 5.61 30.59 -0.23
N SER A 244 5.33 31.44 -1.23
CA SER A 244 4.29 32.47 -1.11
C SER A 244 2.92 31.82 -0.92
N MET A 245 2.15 32.32 0.05
CA MET A 245 0.80 31.88 0.35
C MET A 245 -0.04 33.05 0.87
N GLU A 246 -1.37 32.96 0.73
CA GLU A 246 -2.29 34.01 1.10
C GLU A 246 -2.30 34.29 2.61
N ASN A 247 -2.31 33.22 3.42
CA ASN A 247 -2.23 33.32 4.88
C ASN A 247 -0.86 32.80 5.33
N PRO A 248 0.08 33.67 5.72
CA PRO A 248 1.42 33.26 6.13
C PRO A 248 1.40 32.29 7.30
N MET A 249 2.10 31.19 7.16
CA MET A 249 2.21 30.13 8.16
C MET A 249 3.58 29.44 8.04
N SER A 250 4.19 29.13 9.16
CA SER A 250 5.37 28.28 9.22
C SER A 250 4.98 26.88 9.58
N GLN A 251 5.55 25.92 8.88
CA GLN A 251 5.38 24.49 9.18
C GLN A 251 6.74 23.88 9.46
N VAL A 252 6.84 23.18 10.57
CA VAL A 252 8.07 22.47 11.01
C VAL A 252 7.76 21.01 11.17
N THR A 253 8.65 20.18 10.67
CA THR A 253 8.61 18.72 10.91
C THR A 253 10.02 18.25 11.26
N GLU A 254 10.15 17.55 12.38
CA GLU A 254 11.35 16.84 12.79
C GLU A 254 11.08 15.34 12.74
N ILE A 255 12.01 14.57 12.17
CA ILE A 255 11.89 13.13 12.06
C ILE A 255 13.16 12.47 12.58
N TRP A 256 12.98 11.63 13.60
CA TRP A 256 14.03 10.73 14.08
C TRP A 256 13.76 9.34 13.52
N TYR A 257 14.76 8.78 12.87
CA TYR A 257 14.68 7.48 12.22
C TYR A 257 15.68 6.50 12.80
N ALA A 258 15.25 5.28 13.06
CA ALA A 258 16.10 4.20 13.52
C ALA A 258 15.65 2.85 12.98
N LYS A 259 16.61 1.93 12.78
CA LYS A 259 16.33 0.51 12.59
C LYS A 259 16.53 -0.23 13.90
N THR A 260 15.60 -1.09 14.24
CA THR A 260 15.63 -1.87 15.47
C THR A 260 14.96 -3.24 15.23
N PRO A 261 15.32 -4.28 15.99
CA PRO A 261 14.60 -5.55 15.94
C PRO A 261 13.12 -5.36 16.28
N TYR A 262 12.27 -6.05 15.54
CA TYR A 262 10.83 -6.04 15.83
C TYR A 262 10.55 -6.81 17.11
N THR A 263 10.12 -6.10 18.16
CA THR A 263 9.64 -6.69 19.42
C THR A 263 8.39 -5.92 19.89
N LEU A 264 7.55 -6.58 20.67
CA LEU A 264 6.41 -5.91 21.31
C LEU A 264 6.89 -4.75 22.22
N GLN A 265 8.00 -4.97 22.93
CA GLN A 265 8.61 -3.94 23.79
C GLN A 265 9.01 -2.70 22.99
N THR A 266 9.68 -2.87 21.85
CA THR A 266 10.07 -1.74 20.98
C THR A 266 8.85 -0.98 20.49
N SER A 267 7.80 -1.69 20.08
CA SER A 267 6.57 -1.08 19.62
C SER A 267 5.87 -0.25 20.71
N VAL A 268 5.79 -0.79 21.93
CA VAL A 268 5.20 -0.09 23.08
C VAL A 268 6.04 1.13 23.47
N LEU A 269 7.37 1.01 23.49
CA LEU A 269 8.25 2.12 23.83
C LEU A 269 8.14 3.27 22.80
N ALA A 270 8.05 2.95 21.52
CA ALA A 270 7.85 3.95 20.47
C ALA A 270 6.54 4.73 20.65
N ASP A 271 5.45 4.02 20.94
CA ASP A 271 4.13 4.62 21.17
C ASP A 271 4.14 5.52 22.42
N ILE A 272 4.77 5.06 23.50
CA ILE A 272 4.95 5.86 24.72
C ILE A 272 5.78 7.12 24.42
N SER A 273 6.89 7.00 23.67
CA SER A 273 7.75 8.14 23.31
C SER A 273 6.98 9.18 22.49
N ALA A 274 6.19 8.75 21.51
CA ALA A 274 5.34 9.66 20.75
C ALA A 274 4.32 10.38 21.63
N ARG A 275 3.68 9.69 22.57
CA ARG A 275 2.71 10.29 23.50
C ARG A 275 3.37 11.31 24.45
N LEU A 276 4.54 11.01 24.96
CA LEU A 276 5.30 11.93 25.80
C LEU A 276 5.69 13.20 25.03
N LEU A 277 6.22 13.04 23.80
CA LEU A 277 6.56 14.15 22.94
C LEU A 277 5.33 14.99 22.57
N GLN A 278 4.21 14.34 22.25
CA GLN A 278 2.92 14.99 22.01
C GLN A 278 2.50 15.87 23.19
N MET A 279 2.59 15.35 24.40
CA MET A 279 2.23 16.09 25.61
C MET A 279 3.18 17.29 25.83
N ASP A 280 4.47 17.10 25.56
CA ASP A 280 5.46 18.16 25.71
C ASP A 280 5.25 19.28 24.67
N TYR A 281 4.96 18.94 23.42
CA TYR A 281 4.65 19.89 22.37
C TYR A 281 3.36 20.67 22.65
N LEU A 282 2.31 20.03 23.11
CA LEU A 282 1.06 20.71 23.50
C LEU A 282 1.34 21.69 24.64
N ARG A 283 2.04 21.28 25.68
CA ARG A 283 2.35 22.10 26.84
C ARG A 283 3.28 23.26 26.51
N ASN A 284 4.36 23.03 25.80
CA ASN A 284 5.41 24.05 25.60
C ASN A 284 5.12 24.93 24.38
N ILE A 285 4.74 24.36 23.24
CA ILE A 285 4.56 25.11 21.99
C ILE A 285 3.19 25.75 21.95
N ARG A 286 2.13 25.00 22.25
CA ARG A 286 0.76 25.51 22.14
C ARG A 286 0.35 26.36 23.36
N GLU A 287 0.51 25.82 24.58
CA GLU A 287 -0.03 26.48 25.79
C GLU A 287 0.88 27.61 26.30
N LYS A 288 2.17 27.33 26.54
CA LYS A 288 3.08 28.32 27.10
C LYS A 288 3.48 29.43 26.11
N LEU A 289 3.86 29.05 24.90
CA LEU A 289 4.33 30.01 23.89
C LEU A 289 3.17 30.60 23.09
N SER A 290 2.00 29.97 23.10
CA SER A 290 0.86 30.34 22.23
C SER A 290 1.30 30.55 20.77
N ALA A 291 2.27 29.74 20.33
CA ALA A 291 2.95 29.90 19.05
C ALA A 291 2.30 29.06 17.95
N ALA A 292 1.64 27.95 18.33
CA ALA A 292 1.17 26.96 17.39
C ALA A 292 -0.35 26.94 17.24
N TYR A 293 -0.82 26.83 16.01
CA TYR A 293 -2.19 26.43 15.68
C TYR A 293 -2.37 24.93 15.89
N HIS A 294 -1.36 24.15 15.52
CA HIS A 294 -1.31 22.72 15.71
C HIS A 294 0.11 22.32 16.12
N ALA A 295 0.21 21.40 17.07
CA ALA A 295 1.46 20.73 17.44
C ALA A 295 1.18 19.29 17.81
N GLY A 296 1.99 18.36 17.31
CA GLY A 296 1.76 16.94 17.52
C GLY A 296 2.99 16.09 17.33
N ALA A 297 2.92 14.86 17.82
CA ALA A 297 3.93 13.85 17.59
C ALA A 297 3.30 12.48 17.38
N GLU A 298 3.91 11.68 16.51
CA GLU A 298 3.49 10.32 16.22
C GLU A 298 4.70 9.40 16.03
N ALA A 299 4.51 8.11 16.26
CA ALA A 299 5.48 7.09 15.89
C ALA A 299 4.92 6.21 14.78
N SER A 300 5.72 5.96 13.77
CA SER A 300 5.43 4.98 12.72
C SER A 300 6.43 3.82 12.82
N MET A 301 5.92 2.62 12.70
CA MET A 301 6.72 1.40 12.82
C MET A 301 6.30 0.43 11.73
N GLU A 302 7.19 0.19 10.78
CA GLU A 302 6.95 -0.72 9.67
C GLU A 302 8.10 -1.72 9.54
N LEU A 303 7.78 -2.94 9.11
CA LEU A 303 8.81 -3.89 8.72
C LEU A 303 9.44 -3.42 7.42
N ASP A 304 10.75 -3.19 7.45
CA ASP A 304 11.54 -2.83 6.28
C ASP A 304 11.88 -4.08 5.42
N TRP A 305 12.55 -3.85 4.33
CA TRP A 305 12.96 -4.86 3.33
C TRP A 305 13.78 -6.02 3.91
N ASP A 306 14.49 -5.81 5.00
CA ASP A 306 15.34 -6.78 5.68
C ASP A 306 14.67 -7.45 6.90
N GLY A 307 13.39 -7.15 7.14
CA GLY A 307 12.62 -7.69 8.25
C GLY A 307 12.92 -7.02 9.59
N GLN A 308 13.70 -5.94 9.60
CA GLN A 308 13.86 -5.08 10.77
C GLN A 308 12.73 -4.06 10.85
N LEU A 309 12.50 -3.54 12.04
CA LEU A 309 11.54 -2.48 12.26
C LEU A 309 12.17 -1.14 11.85
N ALA A 310 11.62 -0.52 10.83
CA ALA A 310 11.87 0.87 10.51
C ALA A 310 11.00 1.73 11.44
N LEU A 311 11.63 2.32 12.43
CA LEU A 311 11.00 3.19 13.42
C LEU A 311 11.23 4.63 13.02
N SER A 312 10.15 5.41 12.90
CA SER A 312 10.24 6.87 12.86
C SER A 312 9.44 7.47 14.00
N LEU A 313 10.01 8.46 14.66
CA LEU A 313 9.31 9.37 15.57
C LEU A 313 9.26 10.72 14.89
N THR A 314 8.05 11.24 14.69
CA THR A 314 7.81 12.49 13.96
C THR A 314 7.19 13.50 14.91
N GLY A 315 7.80 14.67 15.03
CA GLY A 315 7.22 15.85 15.66
C GLY A 315 6.87 16.88 14.61
N SER A 316 5.69 17.51 14.70
CA SER A 316 5.26 18.54 13.76
C SER A 316 4.52 19.67 14.44
N ALA A 317 4.68 20.88 13.91
CA ALA A 317 3.94 22.04 14.37
C ALA A 317 3.64 23.00 13.22
N GLN A 318 2.46 23.63 13.28
CA GLN A 318 2.10 24.78 12.46
C GLN A 318 2.14 26.04 13.33
N LEU A 319 2.99 26.99 12.98
CA LEU A 319 3.35 28.12 13.80
C LEU A 319 3.00 29.45 13.12
N ASN A 320 2.78 30.47 13.93
CA ASN A 320 2.87 31.85 13.46
C ASN A 320 4.33 32.12 13.00
N PRO A 321 4.55 32.62 11.77
CA PRO A 321 5.91 32.91 11.27
C PRO A 321 6.76 33.81 12.18
N GLU A 322 6.13 34.74 12.92
CA GLU A 322 6.81 35.63 13.86
C GLU A 322 7.37 34.93 15.11
N LYS A 323 7.00 33.66 15.31
CA LYS A 323 7.37 32.85 16.48
C LYS A 323 8.12 31.59 16.10
N LEU A 324 8.76 31.58 14.92
CA LEU A 324 9.51 30.44 14.42
C LEU A 324 10.87 30.24 15.11
N ASP A 325 11.49 31.30 15.64
CA ASP A 325 12.80 31.33 16.30
C ASP A 325 12.72 31.00 17.80
#